data_27a4758f00348ecea971d82d3c68a349
#
_entry.id   27a4758f00348ecea971d82d3c68a349
#
_cell.length_a   1.000
_cell.length_b   1.000
_cell.length_c   1.000
_cell.angle_alpha   90.00
_cell.angle_beta   90.00
_cell.angle_gamma   90.00
#
_symmetry.space_group_name_H-M   'P 1'
#
loop_
_entity.id
_entity.type
_entity.pdbx_description
1 polymer ?
#
loop_
_entity_poly.entity_id
_entity_poly.type
_entity_poly.pdbx_seq_one_letter_code
_entity_poly.pdbx_strand_id
1 'polypeptide(L)'
;MIASLSVEAERELIDAANYYAEHAGPDLGLAFIAEFERALAVLCDHPHLGPVWRGKSRRFPLRRFPYSVIYRLRIDELYVVALAHQRRRPT
;
A
#
# COMPACT_ATOMS: atom_id res chain seq x y z
N MET A 1 15.48 -4.32 5.64
CA MET A 1 14.84 -4.69 4.35
C MET A 1 14.43 -3.41 3.64
N ILE A 2 14.63 -3.34 2.35
CA ILE A 2 14.31 -2.17 1.53
C ILE A 2 12.98 -2.38 0.84
N ALA A 3 12.11 -1.36 0.86
CA ALA A 3 10.84 -1.41 0.13
C ALA A 3 11.00 -0.73 -1.23
N SER A 4 10.42 -1.32 -2.25
CA SER A 4 10.30 -0.71 -3.57
C SER A 4 8.89 -0.89 -4.09
N LEU A 5 8.48 -0.04 -5.04
CA LEU A 5 7.13 -0.04 -5.59
C LEU A 5 7.17 -0.34 -7.08
N SER A 6 6.18 -1.12 -7.53
CA SER A 6 5.94 -1.23 -8.97
C SER A 6 5.47 0.11 -9.53
N VAL A 7 5.53 0.26 -10.84
CA VAL A 7 5.02 1.46 -11.52
C VAL A 7 3.52 1.64 -11.22
N GLU A 8 2.78 0.54 -11.23
CA GLU A 8 1.34 0.55 -10.94
C GLU A 8 1.06 0.98 -9.51
N ALA A 9 1.83 0.46 -8.54
CA ALA A 9 1.65 0.81 -7.14
C ALA A 9 1.93 2.30 -6.91
N GLU A 10 2.99 2.83 -7.52
CA GLU A 10 3.31 4.24 -7.41
C GLU A 10 2.21 5.12 -7.97
N ARG A 11 1.67 4.75 -9.14
CA ARG A 11 0.56 5.48 -9.76
C ARG A 11 -0.70 5.43 -8.88
N GLU A 12 -1.02 4.26 -8.34
CA GLU A 12 -2.17 4.09 -7.46
C GLU A 12 -2.03 4.91 -6.19
N LEU A 13 -0.82 4.99 -5.64
CA LEU A 13 -0.55 5.82 -4.47
C LEU A 13 -0.79 7.31 -4.77
N ILE A 14 -0.26 7.80 -5.88
CA ILE A 14 -0.40 9.20 -6.28
C ILE A 14 -1.87 9.53 -6.56
N ASP A 15 -2.55 8.67 -7.30
CA ASP A 15 -3.95 8.86 -7.64
C ASP A 15 -4.84 8.90 -6.39
N ALA A 16 -4.61 8.01 -5.44
CA ALA A 16 -5.38 7.98 -4.19
C ALA A 16 -5.11 9.23 -3.34
N ALA A 17 -3.84 9.64 -3.22
CA ALA A 17 -3.48 10.83 -2.46
C ALA A 17 -4.13 12.08 -3.07
N ASN A 18 -4.10 12.20 -4.39
CA ASN A 18 -4.74 13.32 -5.09
C ASN A 18 -6.25 13.30 -4.92
N TYR A 19 -6.87 12.12 -4.96
CA TYR A 19 -8.30 11.99 -4.73
C TYR A 19 -8.69 12.56 -3.35
N TYR A 20 -7.97 12.18 -2.32
CA TYR A 20 -8.25 12.69 -0.96
C TYR A 20 -7.97 14.18 -0.84
N ALA A 21 -6.90 14.66 -1.47
CA ALA A 21 -6.58 16.08 -1.44
C ALA A 21 -7.66 16.91 -2.12
N GLU A 22 -8.20 16.45 -3.25
CA GLU A 22 -9.22 17.16 -4.01
C GLU A 22 -10.59 17.14 -3.32
N HIS A 23 -10.94 16.01 -2.66
CA HIS A 23 -12.27 15.83 -2.10
C HIS A 23 -12.38 16.18 -0.62
N ALA A 24 -11.25 16.20 0.11
CA ALA A 24 -11.26 16.40 1.55
C ALA A 24 -10.14 17.31 2.04
N GLY A 25 -9.38 17.90 1.14
CA GLY A 25 -8.32 18.85 1.47
C GLY A 25 -6.92 18.25 1.45
N PRO A 26 -5.89 19.11 1.25
CA PRO A 26 -4.51 18.64 1.11
C PRO A 26 -4.00 17.87 2.32
N ASP A 27 -4.48 18.18 3.51
CA ASP A 27 -4.07 17.49 4.73
C ASP A 27 -4.43 16.01 4.71
N LEU A 28 -5.60 15.67 4.12
CA LEU A 28 -5.99 14.26 4.05
C LEU A 28 -5.18 13.49 3.00
N GLY A 29 -4.81 14.14 1.91
CA GLY A 29 -3.89 13.55 0.94
C GLY A 29 -2.53 13.25 1.55
N LEU A 30 -1.99 14.18 2.34
CA LEU A 30 -0.72 13.97 3.06
C LEU A 30 -0.86 12.88 4.12
N ALA A 31 -2.00 12.83 4.82
CA ALA A 31 -2.26 11.78 5.80
C ALA A 31 -2.28 10.39 5.17
N PHE A 32 -2.82 10.28 3.95
CA PHE A 32 -2.82 9.02 3.22
C PHE A 32 -1.40 8.55 2.91
N ILE A 33 -0.56 9.45 2.42
CA ILE A 33 0.84 9.13 2.13
C ILE A 33 1.57 8.73 3.40
N ALA A 34 1.36 9.46 4.50
CA ALA A 34 2.00 9.14 5.79
C ALA A 34 1.57 7.75 6.28
N GLU A 35 0.31 7.40 6.12
CA GLU A 35 -0.18 6.07 6.50
C GLU A 35 0.45 4.97 5.65
N PHE A 36 0.58 5.20 4.34
CA PHE A 36 1.26 4.26 3.47
C PHE A 36 2.72 4.06 3.89
N GLU A 37 3.43 5.14 4.18
CA GLU A 37 4.82 5.08 4.63
C GLU A 37 4.94 4.36 5.98
N ARG A 38 4.01 4.61 6.90
CA ARG A 38 3.96 3.89 8.18
C ARG A 38 3.79 2.38 7.95
N ALA A 39 2.87 2.01 7.07
CA ALA A 39 2.64 0.60 6.75
C ALA A 39 3.89 -0.06 6.18
N LEU A 40 4.60 0.62 5.27
CA LEU A 40 5.83 0.08 4.71
C LEU A 40 6.91 -0.10 5.78
N ALA A 41 7.04 0.85 6.70
CA ALA A 41 8.02 0.73 7.78
C ALA A 41 7.72 -0.48 8.66
N VAL A 42 6.45 -0.67 9.01
CA VAL A 42 6.02 -1.84 9.80
C VAL A 42 6.33 -3.13 9.07
N LEU A 43 6.03 -3.19 7.77
CA LEU A 43 6.25 -4.40 6.98
C LEU A 43 7.74 -4.69 6.74
N CYS A 44 8.58 -3.65 6.65
CA CYS A 44 10.01 -3.85 6.54
C CYS A 44 10.61 -4.47 7.82
N ASP A 45 10.04 -4.12 8.98
CA ASP A 45 10.43 -4.73 10.26
C ASP A 45 9.81 -6.10 10.48
N HIS A 46 8.60 -6.32 9.94
CA HIS A 46 7.83 -7.56 10.12
C HIS A 46 7.25 -8.02 8.78
N PRO A 47 8.09 -8.53 7.87
CA PRO A 47 7.65 -8.77 6.49
C PRO A 47 6.54 -9.82 6.33
N HIS A 48 6.39 -10.71 7.30
CA HIS A 48 5.36 -11.75 7.24
C HIS A 48 4.06 -11.35 7.94
N LEU A 49 3.95 -10.09 8.37
CA LEU A 49 2.78 -9.62 9.10
C LEU A 49 1.51 -9.65 8.24
N GLY A 50 1.61 -9.26 6.98
CA GLY A 50 0.48 -9.40 6.06
C GLY A 50 0.30 -10.86 5.65
N PRO A 51 -0.91 -11.42 5.80
CA PRO A 51 -1.14 -12.81 5.40
C PRO A 51 -1.01 -13.03 3.91
N VAL A 52 -0.68 -14.26 3.53
CA VAL A 52 -0.69 -14.65 2.12
C VAL A 52 -2.11 -14.48 1.58
N TRP A 53 -2.22 -13.84 0.43
CA TRP A 53 -3.49 -13.51 -0.18
C TRP A 53 -3.72 -14.28 -1.48
N ARG A 54 -2.78 -14.19 -2.42
CA ARG A 54 -2.83 -14.94 -3.69
C ARG A 54 -1.41 -15.31 -4.10
N GLY A 55 -1.19 -16.58 -4.44
CA GLY A 55 0.13 -17.05 -4.83
C GLY A 55 1.17 -16.67 -3.80
N LYS A 56 2.17 -15.91 -4.21
CA LYS A 56 3.22 -15.40 -3.31
C LYS A 56 2.94 -14.01 -2.78
N SER A 57 1.81 -13.41 -3.17
CA SER A 57 1.46 -12.06 -2.73
C SER A 57 0.83 -12.08 -1.34
N ARG A 58 1.16 -11.05 -0.58
CA ARG A 58 0.61 -10.81 0.75
C ARG A 58 -0.21 -9.53 0.73
N ARG A 59 -1.13 -9.42 1.67
CA ARG A 59 -2.04 -8.27 1.76
C ARG A 59 -1.99 -7.69 3.15
N PHE A 60 -1.79 -6.38 3.25
CA PHE A 60 -1.77 -5.66 4.53
C PHE A 60 -2.67 -4.43 4.43
N PRO A 61 -3.80 -4.39 5.15
CA PRO A 61 -4.71 -3.25 5.08
C PRO A 61 -4.14 -2.02 5.77
N LEU A 62 -4.38 -0.85 5.19
CA LEU A 62 -4.07 0.43 5.81
C LEU A 62 -5.07 0.74 6.92
N ARG A 63 -4.66 1.59 7.86
CA ARG A 63 -5.55 2.16 8.87
C ARG A 63 -6.26 3.39 8.29
N ARG A 64 -7.51 3.61 8.65
CA ARG A 64 -8.34 4.77 8.26
C ARG A 64 -8.77 4.82 6.80
N PHE A 65 -8.01 4.20 5.91
CA PHE A 65 -8.26 4.29 4.47
C PHE A 65 -8.61 2.92 3.92
N PRO A 66 -9.57 2.83 2.99
CA PRO A 66 -10.04 1.54 2.46
C PRO A 66 -9.10 0.98 1.39
N TYR A 67 -7.80 0.92 1.69
CA TYR A 67 -6.78 0.40 0.79
C TYR A 67 -5.94 -0.64 1.49
N SER A 68 -5.41 -1.57 0.71
CA SER A 68 -4.47 -2.58 1.20
C SER A 68 -3.19 -2.54 0.37
N VAL A 69 -2.07 -2.74 1.03
CA VAL A 69 -0.78 -2.92 0.37
C VAL A 69 -0.69 -4.38 -0.05
N ILE A 70 -0.53 -4.61 -1.35
CA ILE A 70 -0.28 -5.94 -1.91
C ILE A 70 1.21 -6.02 -2.20
N TYR A 71 1.89 -6.97 -1.58
CA TYR A 71 3.35 -7.02 -1.68
C TYR A 71 3.86 -8.44 -1.78
N ARG A 72 5.09 -8.57 -2.26
CA ARG A 72 5.84 -9.82 -2.32
C ARG A 72 7.17 -9.65 -1.63
N LEU A 73 7.63 -10.71 -1.01
CA LEU A 73 8.95 -10.73 -0.40
C LEU A 73 9.95 -11.31 -1.38
N ARG A 74 11.05 -10.58 -1.57
CA ARG A 74 12.21 -11.00 -2.33
C ARG A 74 13.39 -11.05 -1.37
N ILE A 75 14.54 -11.52 -1.83
CA ILE A 75 15.76 -11.50 -1.02
C ILE A 75 16.07 -10.03 -0.72
N ASP A 76 16.08 -9.64 0.54
CA ASP A 76 16.39 -8.30 1.03
C ASP A 76 15.48 -7.18 0.51
N GLU A 77 14.36 -7.51 -0.15
CA GLU A 77 13.47 -6.51 -0.71
C GLU A 77 12.00 -6.84 -0.44
N LEU A 78 11.25 -5.83 -0.02
CA LEU A 78 9.80 -5.89 0.04
C LEU A 78 9.26 -5.15 -1.19
N TYR A 79 8.68 -5.89 -2.13
CA TYR A 79 8.21 -5.33 -3.38
C TYR A 79 6.71 -5.09 -3.34
N VAL A 80 6.29 -3.82 -3.39
CA VAL A 80 4.87 -3.47 -3.42
C VAL A 80 4.36 -3.62 -4.83
N VAL A 81 3.50 -4.62 -5.02
CA VAL A 81 2.91 -4.94 -6.33
C VAL A 81 1.80 -3.97 -6.69
N ALA A 82 0.96 -3.65 -5.70
CA ALA A 82 -0.21 -2.82 -5.93
C ALA A 82 -0.68 -2.18 -4.62
N LEU A 83 -1.44 -1.10 -4.76
CA LEU A 83 -2.19 -0.51 -3.67
C LEU A 83 -3.67 -0.65 -4.05
N ALA A 84 -4.34 -1.62 -3.44
CA ALA A 84 -5.68 -2.04 -3.87
C ALA A 84 -6.76 -1.45 -2.98
N HIS A 85 -7.79 -0.86 -3.61
CA HIS A 85 -8.96 -0.40 -2.88
C HIS A 85 -9.78 -1.61 -2.44
N GLN A 86 -10.14 -1.64 -1.15
CA GLN A 86 -10.81 -2.81 -0.55
C GLN A 86 -12.19 -3.12 -1.14
N ARG A 87 -12.87 -2.11 -1.68
CA ARG A 87 -14.21 -2.27 -2.25
C ARG A 87 -14.21 -2.55 -3.74
N ARG A 88 -13.08 -2.43 -4.41
CA ARG A 88 -12.96 -2.78 -5.83
C ARG A 88 -12.66 -4.25 -5.93
N ARG A 89 -13.64 -4.99 -6.42
CA ARG A 89 -13.44 -6.40 -6.69
C ARG A 89 -12.90 -6.54 -8.11
N PRO A 90 -11.86 -7.32 -8.32
CA PRO A 90 -11.49 -7.69 -9.68
C PRO A 90 -12.67 -8.47 -10.28
N THR A 91 -13.10 -8.01 -11.41
CA THR A 91 -14.13 -8.71 -12.16
C THR A 91 -13.50 -9.85 -12.93
#